data_0be6825656370ca8492e74efb571805b
#
_entry.id   0be6825656370ca8492e74efb571805b
#
_cell.length_a   1.000
_cell.length_b   1.000
_cell.length_c   1.000
_cell.angle_alpha   90.00
_cell.angle_beta   90.00
_cell.angle_gamma   90.00
#
_symmetry.space_group_name_H-M   'P 1'
#
loop_
_entity.id
_entity.type
_entity.pdbx_description
1 polymer ?
#
loop_
_entity_poly.entity_id
_entity_poly.type
_entity_poly.pdbx_seq_one_letter_code
_entity_poly.pdbx_strand_id
1 'polypeptide(L)'
;AAGSAAIAFDVLFTEPDRTAPSEILPVWQTLRQGDDAQAWESLQADIQAHISNPDDALGRAMTQAPVILATMISDDVRSLPSPKAGIAVRAQGRGASQEALDPMRGVPSAQFAIANRQVLHNSAVGLGAINARMDKDGIIRRAGLLYRAGEHIYPSLSLETLRVAQGAGSIALRASDVRGEGAYTSGFGLSRLKVGQIIAPIEPDGSMRLYYAASEAIPKLSAYEILDPNFDSQKLTGKIAFIGTSAAGLKDIRATPLNPATAGVEVHIQTVQQLISGTFLTRPVWVQTLEALATLVLGGLLIFMVQRFSLIPSTVFLLACLAAGAAFSWQ
;
A
#
# COMPACT_ATOMS: atom_id res chain seq x y z
N ALA A 1 13.89 21.02 -0.88
CA ALA A 1 13.80 19.67 -1.39
C ALA A 1 15.19 19.26 -1.88
N ALA A 2 15.75 18.19 -1.34
CA ALA A 2 17.09 17.69 -1.66
C ALA A 2 17.19 17.01 -3.04
N GLY A 3 16.33 17.39 -4.02
CA GLY A 3 16.28 16.75 -5.34
C GLY A 3 15.78 15.29 -5.32
N SER A 4 15.01 14.90 -4.31
CA SER A 4 14.38 13.56 -4.24
C SER A 4 13.44 13.36 -5.43
N ALA A 5 13.40 12.14 -5.97
CA ALA A 5 12.49 11.78 -7.06
C ALA A 5 11.01 11.74 -6.62
N ALA A 6 10.75 11.36 -5.38
CA ALA A 6 9.44 11.41 -4.73
C ALA A 6 9.59 11.34 -3.21
N ILE A 7 8.67 11.98 -2.49
CA ILE A 7 8.58 11.95 -1.03
C ILE A 7 7.18 11.53 -0.64
N ALA A 8 7.03 10.35 -0.05
CA ALA A 8 5.75 9.80 0.36
C ALA A 8 5.60 9.86 1.89
N PHE A 9 4.50 10.44 2.34
CA PHE A 9 4.13 10.44 3.76
C PHE A 9 3.16 9.29 4.03
N ASP A 10 3.61 8.32 4.83
CA ASP A 10 2.75 7.27 5.41
C ASP A 10 2.13 7.79 6.72
N VAL A 11 1.49 8.95 6.61
CA VAL A 11 0.84 9.67 7.71
C VAL A 11 -0.41 10.36 7.16
N LEU A 12 -1.47 10.36 7.95
CA LEU A 12 -2.72 11.06 7.66
C LEU A 12 -2.74 12.41 8.38
N PHE A 13 -2.96 13.48 7.63
CA PHE A 13 -3.06 14.86 8.15
C PHE A 13 -4.54 15.28 8.19
N THR A 14 -5.31 14.68 9.08
CA THR A 14 -6.77 14.86 9.16
C THR A 14 -7.20 16.05 10.01
N GLU A 15 -6.39 16.38 11.02
CA GLU A 15 -6.65 17.43 11.99
C GLU A 15 -5.73 18.63 11.76
N PRO A 16 -6.14 19.84 12.16
CA PRO A 16 -5.25 20.99 12.18
C PRO A 16 -4.05 20.75 13.09
N ASP A 17 -2.93 21.38 12.76
CA ASP A 17 -1.79 21.38 13.67
C ASP A 17 -2.19 22.02 15.01
N ARG A 18 -1.91 21.32 16.13
CA ARG A 18 -2.31 21.76 17.47
C ARG A 18 -1.63 23.04 17.91
N THR A 19 -0.56 23.45 17.23
CA THR A 19 0.15 24.71 17.47
C THR A 19 -0.34 25.84 16.56
N ALA A 20 -1.31 25.58 15.69
CA ALA A 20 -1.89 26.61 14.86
C ALA A 20 -2.60 27.68 15.71
N PRO A 21 -2.53 28.97 15.34
CA PRO A 21 -3.20 30.05 16.07
C PRO A 21 -4.71 29.79 16.29
N SER A 22 -5.39 29.21 15.32
CA SER A 22 -6.81 28.80 15.42
C SER A 22 -7.09 27.80 16.54
N GLU A 23 -6.14 26.96 16.88
CA GLU A 23 -6.27 25.91 17.90
C GLU A 23 -5.85 26.42 19.29
N ILE A 24 -4.80 27.25 19.35
CA ILE A 24 -4.24 27.74 20.61
C ILE A 24 -5.10 28.86 21.20
N LEU A 25 -5.55 29.81 20.40
CA LEU A 25 -6.25 31.00 20.89
C LEU A 25 -7.52 30.69 21.68
N PRO A 26 -8.41 29.76 21.29
CA PRO A 26 -9.56 29.38 22.10
C PRO A 26 -9.20 28.81 23.46
N VAL A 27 -8.10 28.02 23.55
CA VAL A 27 -7.62 27.46 24.81
C VAL A 27 -7.11 28.58 25.73
N TRP A 28 -6.34 29.51 25.22
CA TRP A 28 -5.85 30.66 26.00
C TRP A 28 -6.99 31.60 26.42
N GLN A 29 -8.01 31.75 25.59
CA GLN A 29 -9.19 32.53 25.95
C GLN A 29 -9.91 31.96 27.18
N THR A 30 -9.98 30.62 27.30
CA THR A 30 -10.61 29.97 28.46
C THR A 30 -9.74 30.01 29.71
N LEU A 31 -8.42 30.09 29.56
CA LEU A 31 -7.45 30.08 30.65
C LEU A 31 -7.15 31.51 31.18
N ARG A 32 -7.51 32.56 30.44
CA ARG A 32 -7.23 33.94 30.87
C ARG A 32 -7.97 34.28 32.16
N GLN A 33 -7.27 34.96 33.04
CA GLN A 33 -7.83 35.58 34.24
C GLN A 33 -7.88 37.09 34.03
N GLY A 34 -9.07 37.68 33.95
CA GLY A 34 -9.26 39.12 33.79
C GLY A 34 -10.15 39.51 32.61
N ASP A 35 -10.75 40.72 32.71
CA ASP A 35 -11.78 41.25 31.77
C ASP A 35 -11.24 42.23 30.74
N ASP A 36 -9.90 42.36 30.58
CA ASP A 36 -9.33 43.28 29.60
C ASP A 36 -9.50 42.73 28.17
N ALA A 37 -10.68 43.04 27.59
CA ALA A 37 -11.05 42.64 26.24
C ALA A 37 -10.13 43.25 25.17
N GLN A 38 -9.67 44.51 25.39
CA GLN A 38 -8.87 45.21 24.41
C GLN A 38 -7.44 44.69 24.33
N ALA A 39 -6.85 44.35 25.47
CA ALA A 39 -5.54 43.68 25.51
C ALA A 39 -5.60 42.28 24.85
N TRP A 40 -6.71 41.56 25.01
CA TRP A 40 -6.92 40.26 24.37
C TRP A 40 -7.03 40.37 22.86
N GLU A 41 -7.84 41.31 22.35
CA GLU A 41 -7.97 41.56 20.91
C GLU A 41 -6.63 41.91 20.26
N SER A 42 -5.85 42.77 20.94
CA SER A 42 -4.50 43.12 20.47
C SER A 42 -3.58 41.91 20.41
N LEU A 43 -3.56 41.08 21.47
CA LEU A 43 -2.78 39.84 21.50
C LEU A 43 -3.20 38.84 20.41
N GLN A 44 -4.50 38.67 20.20
CA GLN A 44 -4.99 37.83 19.09
C GLN A 44 -4.52 38.34 17.73
N ALA A 45 -4.62 39.62 17.49
CA ALA A 45 -4.16 40.24 16.25
C ALA A 45 -2.66 40.04 16.04
N ASP A 46 -1.86 40.22 17.10
CA ASP A 46 -0.40 40.02 17.06
C ASP A 46 -0.03 38.56 16.80
N ILE A 47 -0.70 37.62 17.44
CA ILE A 47 -0.49 36.18 17.21
C ILE A 47 -0.84 35.82 15.77
N GLN A 48 -1.99 36.26 15.25
CA GLN A 48 -2.42 36.00 13.88
C GLN A 48 -1.49 36.63 12.84
N ALA A 49 -0.91 37.80 13.15
CA ALA A 49 -0.01 38.50 12.25
C ALA A 49 1.40 37.89 12.19
N HIS A 50 1.89 37.35 13.31
CA HIS A 50 3.29 36.92 13.45
C HIS A 50 3.49 35.42 13.52
N ILE A 51 2.47 34.64 13.89
CA ILE A 51 2.54 33.19 13.93
C ILE A 51 1.87 32.61 12.68
N SER A 52 2.68 32.11 11.76
CA SER A 52 2.16 31.44 10.56
C SER A 52 1.53 30.10 10.93
N ASN A 53 0.43 29.76 10.27
CA ASN A 53 -0.18 28.43 10.42
C ASN A 53 0.79 27.35 9.92
N PRO A 54 1.14 26.35 10.76
CA PRO A 54 2.06 25.28 10.38
C PRO A 54 1.58 24.47 9.16
N ASP A 55 0.27 24.22 9.03
CA ASP A 55 -0.30 23.54 7.86
C ASP A 55 -0.03 24.30 6.55
N ASP A 56 -0.16 25.63 6.58
CA ASP A 56 0.15 26.48 5.42
C ASP A 56 1.64 26.49 5.11
N ALA A 57 2.49 26.51 6.15
CA ALA A 57 3.94 26.42 5.98
C ALA A 57 4.35 25.09 5.37
N LEU A 58 3.79 23.96 5.85
CA LEU A 58 4.00 22.65 5.27
C LEU A 58 3.48 22.59 3.83
N GLY A 59 2.27 23.09 3.58
CA GLY A 59 1.69 23.16 2.23
C GLY A 59 2.61 23.90 1.24
N ARG A 60 3.14 25.06 1.61
CA ARG A 60 4.12 25.80 0.79
C ARG A 60 5.41 25.01 0.56
N ALA A 61 5.91 24.32 1.56
CA ALA A 61 7.10 23.47 1.41
C ALA A 61 6.84 22.28 0.47
N MET A 62 5.65 21.67 0.53
CA MET A 62 5.25 20.57 -0.33
C MET A 62 5.19 20.96 -1.81
N THR A 63 4.84 22.20 -2.15
CA THR A 63 4.84 22.63 -3.58
C THR A 63 6.23 22.69 -4.21
N GLN A 64 7.28 22.65 -3.40
CA GLN A 64 8.69 22.67 -3.85
C GLN A 64 9.28 21.27 -4.06
N ALA A 65 8.50 20.21 -3.85
CA ALA A 65 8.96 18.84 -3.94
C ALA A 65 7.83 17.90 -4.44
N PRO A 66 8.14 16.78 -5.07
CA PRO A 66 7.14 15.80 -5.49
C PRO A 66 6.61 15.00 -4.28
N VAL A 67 5.69 15.62 -3.53
CA VAL A 67 5.12 15.04 -2.31
C VAL A 67 3.85 14.27 -2.59
N ILE A 68 3.77 13.07 -2.02
CA ILE A 68 2.60 12.20 -2.03
C ILE A 68 2.08 12.06 -0.61
N LEU A 69 0.78 12.28 -0.42
CA LEU A 69 0.11 12.07 0.85
C LEU A 69 -0.60 10.71 0.90
N ALA A 70 -0.71 10.19 2.12
CA ALA A 70 -1.52 9.01 2.38
C ALA A 70 -3.01 9.35 2.41
N THR A 71 -3.83 8.37 2.05
CA THR A 71 -5.27 8.30 2.35
C THR A 71 -5.60 6.89 2.82
N MET A 72 -6.73 6.70 3.48
CA MET A 72 -7.20 5.38 3.87
C MET A 72 -8.66 5.20 3.44
N ILE A 73 -8.93 4.12 2.73
CA ILE A 73 -10.27 3.75 2.30
C ILE A 73 -11.03 3.19 3.50
N SER A 74 -12.21 3.74 3.81
CA SER A 74 -12.98 3.37 5.00
C SER A 74 -14.46 3.69 4.83
N ASP A 75 -15.32 2.92 5.49
CA ASP A 75 -16.75 3.23 5.62
C ASP A 75 -17.06 4.04 6.89
N ASP A 76 -16.08 4.23 7.78
CA ASP A 76 -16.24 4.94 9.06
C ASP A 76 -16.19 6.46 8.94
N VAL A 77 -15.92 6.99 7.76
CA VAL A 77 -15.82 8.43 7.48
C VAL A 77 -16.82 8.85 6.40
N ARG A 78 -17.04 10.16 6.24
CA ARG A 78 -17.92 10.69 5.20
C ARG A 78 -17.20 11.71 4.32
N SER A 79 -15.99 11.36 3.87
CA SER A 79 -15.21 12.19 2.96
C SER A 79 -14.77 11.38 1.74
N LEU A 80 -14.58 12.05 0.61
CA LEU A 80 -14.16 11.42 -0.63
C LEU A 80 -13.21 12.37 -1.38
N PRO A 81 -11.94 12.45 -0.98
CA PRO A 81 -10.97 13.33 -1.64
C PRO A 81 -10.70 12.87 -3.07
N SER A 82 -10.57 13.82 -3.99
CA SER A 82 -10.29 13.50 -5.40
C SER A 82 -8.92 12.82 -5.55
N PRO A 83 -8.82 11.68 -6.26
CA PRO A 83 -7.54 11.07 -6.58
C PRO A 83 -6.71 11.98 -7.48
N LYS A 84 -5.39 11.90 -7.38
CA LYS A 84 -4.45 12.69 -8.21
C LYS A 84 -3.98 11.92 -9.45
N ALA A 85 -4.04 10.58 -9.41
CA ALA A 85 -3.66 9.74 -10.54
C ALA A 85 -4.82 9.53 -11.51
N GLY A 86 -4.53 9.64 -12.81
CA GLY A 86 -5.42 9.09 -13.84
C GLY A 86 -5.25 7.57 -13.91
N ILE A 87 -6.36 6.82 -13.83
CA ILE A 87 -6.33 5.36 -13.96
C ILE A 87 -7.14 4.97 -15.18
N ALA A 88 -6.51 4.31 -16.14
CA ALA A 88 -7.14 3.82 -17.36
C ALA A 88 -7.22 2.29 -17.35
N VAL A 89 -8.41 1.73 -17.51
CA VAL A 89 -8.64 0.28 -17.56
C VAL A 89 -8.90 -0.13 -19.00
N ARG A 90 -8.11 -1.07 -19.53
CA ARG A 90 -8.32 -1.71 -20.83
C ARG A 90 -8.76 -3.15 -20.62
N ALA A 91 -9.95 -3.48 -21.09
CA ALA A 91 -10.51 -4.82 -21.05
C ALA A 91 -10.18 -5.56 -22.35
N GLN A 92 -9.72 -6.81 -22.25
CA GLN A 92 -9.53 -7.73 -23.37
C GLN A 92 -10.10 -9.09 -22.97
N GLY A 93 -11.20 -9.50 -23.59
CA GLY A 93 -11.81 -10.82 -23.37
C GLY A 93 -12.61 -11.29 -24.60
N ARG A 94 -12.71 -12.59 -24.82
CA ARG A 94 -13.55 -13.16 -25.88
C ARG A 94 -15.00 -13.24 -25.38
N GLY A 95 -15.90 -12.52 -26.03
CA GLY A 95 -17.34 -12.83 -26.03
C GLY A 95 -18.17 -12.36 -24.82
N ALA A 96 -17.66 -11.51 -23.94
CA ALA A 96 -18.48 -10.86 -22.92
C ALA A 96 -19.01 -9.53 -23.47
N SER A 97 -20.33 -9.36 -23.50
CA SER A 97 -20.93 -8.03 -23.63
C SER A 97 -20.33 -7.13 -22.54
N GLN A 98 -19.80 -6.00 -22.95
CA GLN A 98 -18.97 -5.09 -22.13
C GLN A 98 -19.65 -4.60 -20.83
N GLU A 99 -20.96 -4.79 -20.69
CA GLU A 99 -21.78 -4.40 -19.54
C GLU A 99 -21.86 -5.44 -18.40
N ALA A 100 -21.41 -6.68 -18.63
CA ALA A 100 -21.66 -7.76 -17.65
C ALA A 100 -20.53 -8.00 -16.65
N LEU A 101 -19.32 -7.46 -16.86
CA LEU A 101 -18.15 -7.80 -16.05
C LEU A 101 -17.35 -6.55 -15.67
N ASP A 102 -17.60 -6.05 -14.44
CA ASP A 102 -16.76 -5.02 -13.83
C ASP A 102 -15.36 -5.59 -13.56
N PRO A 103 -14.30 -5.15 -14.28
CA PRO A 103 -12.94 -5.63 -14.08
C PRO A 103 -12.38 -5.28 -12.71
N MET A 104 -13.01 -4.35 -12.00
CA MET A 104 -12.62 -3.89 -10.66
C MET A 104 -13.39 -4.60 -9.54
N ARG A 105 -14.25 -5.57 -9.86
CA ARG A 105 -15.10 -6.28 -8.88
C ARG A 105 -14.31 -6.92 -7.73
N GLY A 106 -13.08 -7.38 -8.00
CA GLY A 106 -12.20 -7.99 -7.00
C GLY A 106 -11.41 -6.99 -6.14
N VAL A 107 -11.37 -5.71 -6.54
CA VAL A 107 -10.58 -4.69 -5.86
C VAL A 107 -11.27 -4.33 -4.54
N PRO A 108 -10.54 -4.27 -3.40
CA PRO A 108 -11.09 -3.85 -2.12
C PRO A 108 -11.78 -2.48 -2.23
N SER A 109 -12.98 -2.40 -1.70
CA SER A 109 -13.80 -1.19 -1.83
C SER A 109 -14.46 -0.79 -0.53
N ALA A 110 -14.68 0.53 -0.36
CA ALA A 110 -15.52 1.15 0.63
C ALA A 110 -16.30 2.29 -0.01
N GLN A 111 -17.18 2.97 0.73
CA GLN A 111 -17.92 4.11 0.21
C GLN A 111 -17.09 5.40 0.22
N PHE A 112 -16.15 5.52 1.15
CA PHE A 112 -15.43 6.75 1.45
C PHE A 112 -13.91 6.53 1.56
N ALA A 113 -13.20 7.66 1.68
CA ALA A 113 -11.77 7.69 1.96
C ALA A 113 -11.47 8.87 2.91
N ILE A 114 -10.47 8.71 3.76
CA ILE A 114 -10.06 9.74 4.70
C ILE A 114 -9.38 10.89 3.95
N ALA A 115 -9.92 12.11 4.10
CA ALA A 115 -9.33 13.31 3.52
C ALA A 115 -8.25 13.90 4.44
N ASN A 116 -7.15 14.32 3.84
CA ASN A 116 -6.20 15.21 4.51
C ASN A 116 -6.73 16.65 4.57
N ARG A 117 -6.09 17.48 5.38
CA ARG A 117 -6.33 18.93 5.37
C ARG A 117 -6.27 19.46 3.96
N GLN A 118 -7.26 20.31 3.59
CA GLN A 118 -7.43 20.77 2.20
C GLN A 118 -6.19 21.49 1.65
N VAL A 119 -5.53 22.30 2.48
CA VAL A 119 -4.30 23.02 2.08
C VAL A 119 -3.19 22.04 1.69
N LEU A 120 -3.02 20.95 2.46
CA LEU A 120 -2.01 19.92 2.19
C LEU A 120 -2.42 19.06 0.99
N HIS A 121 -3.70 18.67 0.91
CA HIS A 121 -4.23 17.94 -0.24
C HIS A 121 -4.00 18.69 -1.55
N ASN A 122 -4.26 20.00 -1.58
CA ASN A 122 -4.05 20.83 -2.77
C ASN A 122 -2.58 20.93 -3.17
N SER A 123 -1.68 20.97 -2.18
CA SER A 123 -0.22 21.10 -2.40
C SER A 123 0.46 19.80 -2.82
N ALA A 124 -0.14 18.65 -2.54
CA ALA A 124 0.42 17.34 -2.90
C ALA A 124 0.25 17.05 -4.39
N VAL A 125 1.26 16.42 -4.99
CA VAL A 125 1.22 15.95 -6.39
C VAL A 125 0.64 14.54 -6.53
N GLY A 126 0.51 13.80 -5.43
CA GLY A 126 -0.03 12.45 -5.39
C GLY A 126 -0.85 12.18 -4.13
N LEU A 127 -1.77 11.22 -4.24
CA LEU A 127 -2.58 10.71 -3.13
C LEU A 127 -2.65 9.18 -3.25
N GLY A 128 -2.16 8.46 -2.24
CA GLY A 128 -2.09 7.00 -2.26
C GLY A 128 -2.67 6.35 -1.02
N ALA A 129 -3.37 5.22 -1.22
CA ALA A 129 -3.99 4.47 -0.14
C ALA A 129 -2.96 3.67 0.67
N ILE A 130 -3.11 3.68 2.02
CA ILE A 130 -2.24 2.96 2.96
C ILE A 130 -2.92 1.74 3.58
N ASN A 131 -4.06 1.32 3.05
CA ASN A 131 -4.77 0.16 3.56
C ASN A 131 -3.89 -1.09 3.48
N ALA A 132 -3.65 -1.73 4.61
CA ALA A 132 -2.93 -3.00 4.67
C ALA A 132 -3.85 -4.14 4.25
N ARG A 133 -3.31 -5.07 3.45
CA ARG A 133 -4.00 -6.30 3.09
C ARG A 133 -3.40 -7.47 3.87
N MET A 134 -4.06 -7.84 4.94
CA MET A 134 -3.67 -8.97 5.76
C MET A 134 -4.39 -10.25 5.29
N ASP A 135 -3.68 -11.37 5.30
CA ASP A 135 -4.28 -12.69 5.17
C ASP A 135 -5.08 -13.04 6.44
N LYS A 136 -5.82 -14.15 6.43
CA LYS A 136 -6.66 -14.58 7.57
C LYS A 136 -5.88 -14.79 8.88
N ASP A 137 -4.59 -15.04 8.79
CA ASP A 137 -3.67 -15.21 9.93
C ASP A 137 -3.01 -13.89 10.38
N GLY A 138 -3.42 -12.76 9.81
CA GLY A 138 -2.88 -11.44 10.15
C GLY A 138 -1.54 -11.10 9.49
N ILE A 139 -0.97 -11.99 8.68
CA ILE A 139 0.31 -11.78 8.01
C ILE A 139 0.11 -11.10 6.66
N ILE A 140 0.93 -10.09 6.34
CA ILE A 140 0.90 -9.41 5.05
C ILE A 140 1.81 -10.15 4.08
N ARG A 141 1.21 -10.88 3.12
CA ARG A 141 1.92 -11.55 2.03
C ARG A 141 1.70 -10.90 0.68
N ARG A 142 0.76 -9.96 0.61
CA ARG A 142 0.36 -9.27 -0.61
C ARG A 142 0.27 -7.78 -0.36
N ALA A 143 0.76 -6.99 -1.30
CA ALA A 143 0.48 -5.55 -1.34
C ALA A 143 -0.79 -5.31 -2.15
N GLY A 144 -1.76 -4.62 -1.58
CA GLY A 144 -2.84 -4.04 -2.36
C GLY A 144 -2.28 -2.87 -3.16
N LEU A 145 -2.42 -2.91 -4.48
CA LEU A 145 -1.95 -1.83 -5.34
C LEU A 145 -3.06 -0.86 -5.72
N LEU A 146 -4.30 -1.31 -5.63
CA LEU A 146 -5.50 -0.56 -6.03
C LEU A 146 -6.60 -0.71 -4.99
N TYR A 147 -7.35 0.36 -4.79
CA TYR A 147 -8.50 0.44 -3.89
C TYR A 147 -9.60 1.26 -4.54
N ARG A 148 -10.86 1.00 -4.20
CA ARG A 148 -12.00 1.77 -4.67
C ARG A 148 -12.72 2.42 -3.50
N ALA A 149 -13.04 3.71 -3.62
CA ALA A 149 -13.96 4.39 -2.73
C ALA A 149 -15.01 5.13 -3.55
N GLY A 150 -16.28 4.76 -3.38
CA GLY A 150 -17.35 5.22 -4.25
C GLY A 150 -17.04 4.93 -5.73
N GLU A 151 -17.08 5.96 -6.57
CA GLU A 151 -16.73 5.89 -7.99
C GLU A 151 -15.24 6.10 -8.28
N HIS A 152 -14.43 6.42 -7.26
CA HIS A 152 -13.02 6.73 -7.43
C HIS A 152 -12.13 5.50 -7.22
N ILE A 153 -11.06 5.40 -8.01
CA ILE A 153 -10.01 4.40 -7.86
C ILE A 153 -8.76 5.11 -7.32
N TYR A 154 -8.22 4.59 -6.24
CA TYR A 154 -7.01 5.08 -5.60
C TYR A 154 -5.88 4.07 -5.78
N PRO A 155 -4.70 4.49 -6.28
CA PRO A 155 -3.50 3.67 -6.19
C PRO A 155 -3.07 3.56 -4.71
N SER A 156 -2.33 2.51 -4.38
CA SER A 156 -1.64 2.44 -3.09
C SER A 156 -0.57 3.54 -3.00
N LEU A 157 -0.17 3.88 -1.77
CA LEU A 157 0.92 4.85 -1.54
C LEU A 157 2.19 4.44 -2.32
N SER A 158 2.53 3.16 -2.33
CA SER A 158 3.66 2.60 -3.10
C SER A 158 3.55 2.87 -4.59
N LEU A 159 2.38 2.56 -5.16
CA LEU A 159 2.16 2.68 -6.60
C LEU A 159 2.11 4.15 -7.05
N GLU A 160 1.46 5.01 -6.26
CA GLU A 160 1.40 6.44 -6.54
C GLU A 160 2.79 7.08 -6.43
N THR A 161 3.57 6.70 -5.43
CA THR A 161 4.96 7.16 -5.27
C THR A 161 5.80 6.78 -6.49
N LEU A 162 5.65 5.56 -6.99
CA LEU A 162 6.36 5.11 -8.18
C LEU A 162 5.91 5.85 -9.43
N ARG A 163 4.61 6.16 -9.56
CA ARG A 163 4.07 6.98 -10.66
C ARG A 163 4.70 8.38 -10.68
N VAL A 164 4.69 9.04 -9.53
CA VAL A 164 5.25 10.39 -9.38
C VAL A 164 6.76 10.38 -9.62
N ALA A 165 7.50 9.42 -9.06
CA ALA A 165 8.95 9.32 -9.22
C ALA A 165 9.38 9.13 -10.70
N GLN A 166 8.53 8.52 -11.53
CA GLN A 166 8.78 8.37 -12.96
C GLN A 166 8.21 9.51 -13.82
N GLY A 167 7.56 10.50 -13.22
CA GLY A 167 6.86 11.56 -13.97
C GLY A 167 5.71 11.03 -14.84
N ALA A 168 5.16 9.85 -14.51
CA ALA A 168 4.08 9.25 -15.27
C ALA A 168 2.74 9.94 -15.00
N GLY A 169 2.02 10.29 -16.07
CA GLY A 169 0.72 10.98 -15.96
C GLY A 169 -0.42 10.07 -15.49
N SER A 170 -0.35 8.76 -15.75
CA SER A 170 -1.41 7.82 -15.46
C SER A 170 -0.90 6.41 -15.18
N ILE A 171 -1.79 5.58 -14.63
CA ILE A 171 -1.62 4.14 -14.42
C ILE A 171 -2.55 3.44 -15.40
N ALA A 172 -2.02 2.51 -16.21
CA ALA A 172 -2.81 1.71 -17.13
C ALA A 172 -2.99 0.30 -16.58
N LEU A 173 -4.23 -0.16 -16.52
CA LEU A 173 -4.61 -1.48 -16.08
C LEU A 173 -5.09 -2.30 -17.27
N ARG A 174 -4.73 -3.58 -17.30
CA ARG A 174 -5.25 -4.56 -18.24
C ARG A 174 -6.07 -5.58 -17.51
N ALA A 175 -7.29 -5.77 -17.95
CA ALA A 175 -8.15 -6.85 -17.51
C ALA A 175 -8.29 -7.90 -18.61
N SER A 176 -8.33 -9.16 -18.24
CA SER A 176 -8.49 -10.31 -19.16
C SER A 176 -9.25 -11.42 -18.46
N ASP A 177 -9.59 -12.45 -19.22
CA ASP A 177 -10.06 -13.69 -18.63
C ASP A 177 -8.96 -14.28 -17.75
N VAL A 178 -9.20 -14.33 -16.46
CA VAL A 178 -8.23 -14.81 -15.47
C VAL A 178 -8.78 -16.02 -14.75
N ARG A 179 -7.93 -17.02 -14.65
CA ARG A 179 -8.12 -18.14 -13.72
C ARG A 179 -7.15 -17.90 -12.56
N GLY A 180 -7.65 -17.35 -11.46
CA GLY A 180 -6.84 -17.04 -10.28
C GLY A 180 -6.93 -18.11 -9.20
N GLU A 181 -6.04 -18.07 -8.23
CA GLU A 181 -6.08 -18.90 -7.03
C GLU A 181 -7.36 -18.60 -6.23
N GLY A 182 -8.17 -19.62 -5.97
CA GLY A 182 -9.47 -19.50 -5.30
C GLY A 182 -10.65 -19.17 -6.22
N ALA A 183 -10.42 -18.99 -7.51
CA ALA A 183 -11.48 -18.83 -8.48
C ALA A 183 -12.06 -20.22 -8.90
N TYR A 184 -13.02 -20.71 -8.16
CA TYR A 184 -13.96 -21.69 -8.68
C TYR A 184 -14.86 -21.07 -9.78
N THR A 185 -14.67 -19.81 -10.08
CA THR A 185 -15.34 -19.07 -11.13
C THR A 185 -14.30 -18.59 -12.14
N SER A 186 -14.36 -19.08 -13.37
CA SER A 186 -13.76 -18.43 -14.52
C SER A 186 -14.26 -16.98 -14.52
N GLY A 187 -13.40 -16.05 -14.14
CA GLY A 187 -13.74 -14.65 -13.94
C GLY A 187 -12.92 -13.76 -14.86
N PHE A 188 -13.51 -12.67 -15.22
CA PHE A 188 -12.83 -11.54 -15.83
C PHE A 188 -12.28 -10.66 -14.72
N GLY A 189 -11.02 -10.26 -14.78
CA GLY A 189 -10.40 -9.46 -13.73
C GLY A 189 -9.08 -8.83 -14.17
N LEU A 190 -8.49 -8.08 -13.27
CA LEU A 190 -7.19 -7.45 -13.50
C LEU A 190 -6.11 -8.53 -13.71
N SER A 191 -5.14 -8.24 -14.57
CA SER A 191 -4.05 -9.18 -14.88
C SER A 191 -2.68 -8.51 -14.96
N ARG A 192 -2.64 -7.26 -15.39
CA ARG A 192 -1.40 -6.48 -15.50
C ARG A 192 -1.64 -5.02 -15.18
N LEU A 193 -0.59 -4.41 -14.65
CA LEU A 193 -0.49 -2.97 -14.37
C LEU A 193 0.70 -2.41 -15.14
N LYS A 194 0.55 -1.20 -15.68
CA LYS A 194 1.65 -0.43 -16.25
C LYS A 194 1.68 0.95 -15.62
N VAL A 195 2.83 1.34 -15.11
CA VAL A 195 3.13 2.68 -14.60
C VAL A 195 4.48 3.14 -15.14
N GLY A 196 4.49 4.21 -15.89
CA GLY A 196 5.70 4.65 -16.59
C GLY A 196 6.31 3.55 -17.47
N GLN A 197 7.55 3.15 -17.16
CA GLN A 197 8.28 2.09 -17.86
C GLN A 197 8.01 0.69 -17.25
N ILE A 198 7.42 0.60 -16.08
CA ILE A 198 7.26 -0.64 -15.33
C ILE A 198 5.96 -1.31 -15.73
N ILE A 199 6.04 -2.61 -16.05
CA ILE A 199 4.89 -3.49 -16.29
C ILE A 199 4.97 -4.61 -15.26
N ALA A 200 3.93 -4.73 -14.42
CA ALA A 200 3.84 -5.74 -13.37
C ALA A 200 2.62 -6.65 -13.57
N PRO A 201 2.75 -7.96 -13.38
CA PRO A 201 1.61 -8.84 -13.21
C PRO A 201 0.94 -8.51 -11.86
N ILE A 202 -0.39 -8.50 -11.87
CA ILE A 202 -1.19 -8.31 -10.65
C ILE A 202 -2.26 -9.38 -10.57
N GLU A 203 -2.69 -9.67 -9.35
CA GLU A 203 -3.81 -10.57 -9.10
C GLU A 203 -5.14 -9.91 -9.54
N PRO A 204 -6.20 -10.70 -9.79
CA PRO A 204 -7.50 -10.16 -10.22
C PRO A 204 -8.12 -9.12 -9.30
N ASP A 205 -7.71 -9.10 -8.05
CA ASP A 205 -8.14 -8.19 -7.01
C ASP A 205 -7.24 -6.93 -6.87
N GLY A 206 -6.36 -6.70 -7.84
CA GLY A 206 -5.46 -5.54 -7.83
C GLY A 206 -4.31 -5.65 -6.84
N SER A 207 -4.01 -6.81 -6.29
CA SER A 207 -2.87 -7.03 -5.41
C SER A 207 -1.67 -7.64 -6.12
N MET A 208 -0.51 -7.59 -5.45
CA MET A 208 0.74 -8.24 -5.88
C MET A 208 1.33 -9.02 -4.70
N ARG A 209 1.81 -10.24 -4.95
CA ARG A 209 2.53 -11.04 -3.94
C ARG A 209 3.88 -10.41 -3.64
N LEU A 210 4.18 -10.24 -2.37
CA LEU A 210 5.44 -9.67 -1.93
C LEU A 210 6.51 -10.74 -1.73
N TYR A 211 7.68 -10.47 -2.31
CA TYR A 211 8.91 -11.17 -2.03
C TYR A 211 9.74 -10.31 -1.08
N TYR A 212 9.61 -10.58 0.20
CA TYR A 212 10.25 -9.78 1.24
C TYR A 212 11.77 -9.96 1.24
N ALA A 213 12.49 -8.84 1.29
CA ALA A 213 13.90 -8.80 1.65
C ALA A 213 14.05 -8.55 3.16
N ALA A 214 15.24 -8.86 3.69
CA ALA A 214 15.53 -8.55 5.08
C ALA A 214 15.43 -7.03 5.34
N SER A 215 14.85 -6.65 6.49
CA SER A 215 14.61 -5.25 6.86
C SER A 215 15.89 -4.42 6.98
N GLU A 216 17.02 -5.06 7.28
CA GLU A 216 18.34 -4.46 7.36
C GLU A 216 18.87 -3.98 6.00
N ALA A 217 18.35 -4.52 4.90
CA ALA A 217 18.72 -4.09 3.55
C ALA A 217 18.10 -2.76 3.14
N ILE A 218 17.13 -2.25 3.91
CA ILE A 218 16.45 -0.98 3.63
C ILE A 218 17.23 0.15 4.31
N PRO A 219 17.77 1.13 3.54
CA PRO A 219 18.43 2.29 4.12
C PRO A 219 17.44 3.11 4.96
N LYS A 220 17.80 3.42 6.19
CA LYS A 220 16.99 4.20 7.13
C LYS A 220 17.79 5.40 7.59
N LEU A 221 17.11 6.54 7.66
CA LEU A 221 17.63 7.79 8.21
C LEU A 221 16.65 8.26 9.27
N SER A 222 17.14 8.70 10.42
CA SER A 222 16.27 9.32 11.40
C SER A 222 15.92 10.75 10.98
N ALA A 223 14.73 11.23 11.35
CA ALA A 223 14.35 12.63 11.09
C ALA A 223 15.35 13.59 11.76
N TYR A 224 15.91 13.21 12.91
CA TYR A 224 16.93 14.00 13.61
C TYR A 224 18.20 14.20 12.76
N GLU A 225 18.66 13.13 12.07
CA GLU A 225 19.82 13.24 11.18
C GLU A 225 19.56 14.16 9.99
N ILE A 226 18.35 14.12 9.42
CA ILE A 226 17.98 14.96 8.28
C ILE A 226 17.87 16.44 8.66
N LEU A 227 17.47 16.72 9.91
CA LEU A 227 17.35 18.08 10.45
C LEU A 227 18.68 18.67 10.92
N ASP A 228 19.78 17.89 10.96
CA ASP A 228 21.11 18.41 11.26
C ASP A 228 21.53 19.39 10.14
N PRO A 229 22.00 20.62 10.50
CA PRO A 229 22.50 21.59 9.53
C PRO A 229 23.64 21.07 8.64
N ASN A 230 24.39 20.08 9.10
CA ASN A 230 25.51 19.46 8.38
C ASN A 230 25.08 18.24 7.55
N PHE A 231 23.78 17.92 7.49
CA PHE A 231 23.31 16.78 6.74
C PHE A 231 23.62 16.91 5.25
N ASP A 232 24.26 15.89 4.69
CA ASP A 232 24.54 15.82 3.26
C ASP A 232 23.28 15.51 2.48
N SER A 233 22.65 16.54 1.94
CA SER A 233 21.42 16.43 1.16
C SER A 233 21.57 15.65 -0.15
N GLN A 234 22.80 15.44 -0.65
CA GLN A 234 23.04 14.64 -1.86
C GLN A 234 22.66 13.17 -1.64
N LYS A 235 22.65 12.69 -0.40
CA LYS A 235 22.17 11.34 -0.06
C LYS A 235 20.72 11.10 -0.49
N LEU A 236 19.91 12.14 -0.60
CA LEU A 236 18.48 12.04 -1.00
C LEU A 236 18.25 12.35 -2.49
N THR A 237 19.26 12.85 -3.20
CA THR A 237 19.11 13.24 -4.61
C THR A 237 18.76 12.03 -5.49
N GLY A 238 17.68 12.15 -6.27
CA GLY A 238 17.17 11.10 -7.14
C GLY A 238 16.58 9.88 -6.40
N LYS A 239 16.47 9.92 -5.07
CA LYS A 239 15.92 8.82 -4.29
C LYS A 239 14.42 8.99 -4.08
N ILE A 240 13.73 7.86 -3.90
CA ILE A 240 12.37 7.81 -3.37
C ILE A 240 12.49 7.73 -1.85
N ALA A 241 11.91 8.69 -1.14
CA ALA A 241 11.90 8.75 0.31
C ALA A 241 10.49 8.45 0.85
N PHE A 242 10.40 7.55 1.81
CA PHE A 242 9.19 7.31 2.58
C PHE A 242 9.37 7.87 3.98
N ILE A 243 8.40 8.65 4.43
CA ILE A 243 8.35 9.20 5.79
C ILE A 243 7.22 8.48 6.52
N GLY A 244 7.57 7.73 7.53
CA GLY A 244 6.63 6.97 8.33
C GLY A 244 7.13 6.72 9.73
N THR A 245 6.29 6.14 10.57
CA THR A 245 6.59 5.85 11.96
C THR A 245 7.17 4.45 12.09
N SER A 246 8.23 4.31 12.88
CA SER A 246 8.86 3.01 13.16
C SER A 246 8.90 2.68 14.67
N ALA A 247 8.48 3.60 15.53
CA ALA A 247 8.50 3.40 16.97
C ALA A 247 7.37 2.47 17.42
N ALA A 248 7.68 1.49 18.25
CA ALA A 248 6.74 0.48 18.77
C ALA A 248 5.50 1.10 19.45
N GLY A 249 5.62 2.28 20.06
CA GLY A 249 4.53 3.00 20.71
C GLY A 249 3.48 3.60 19.77
N LEU A 250 3.78 3.73 18.48
CA LEU A 250 2.91 4.35 17.49
C LEU A 250 1.98 3.35 16.78
N LYS A 251 2.03 2.05 17.17
CA LYS A 251 1.11 0.97 16.78
C LYS A 251 1.03 0.66 15.26
N ASP A 252 1.92 1.19 14.44
CA ASP A 252 1.98 0.83 13.02
C ASP A 252 2.96 -0.32 12.78
N ILE A 253 2.74 -1.41 13.53
CA ILE A 253 3.52 -2.65 13.41
C ILE A 253 2.68 -3.67 12.66
N ARG A 254 3.28 -4.32 11.67
CA ARG A 254 2.66 -5.32 10.80
C ARG A 254 3.44 -6.63 10.85
N ALA A 255 2.72 -7.73 10.87
CA ALA A 255 3.35 -9.04 10.73
C ALA A 255 3.61 -9.34 9.25
N THR A 256 4.84 -9.75 8.94
CA THR A 256 5.26 -10.21 7.61
C THR A 256 5.83 -11.63 7.71
N PRO A 257 6.01 -12.36 6.61
CA PRO A 257 6.58 -13.71 6.63
C PRO A 257 7.99 -13.80 7.26
N LEU A 258 8.77 -12.71 7.18
CA LEU A 258 10.15 -12.69 7.71
C LEU A 258 10.24 -12.12 9.12
N ASN A 259 9.31 -11.24 9.51
CA ASN A 259 9.37 -10.55 10.80
C ASN A 259 7.96 -10.26 11.30
N PRO A 260 7.60 -10.68 12.54
CA PRO A 260 6.29 -10.40 13.13
C PRO A 260 6.09 -8.93 13.53
N ALA A 261 7.16 -8.11 13.52
CA ALA A 261 7.14 -6.73 13.98
C ALA A 261 7.82 -5.78 12.97
N THR A 262 7.29 -5.73 11.74
CA THR A 262 7.76 -4.83 10.67
C THR A 262 6.99 -3.51 10.72
N ALA A 263 7.66 -2.36 10.57
CA ALA A 263 6.99 -1.08 10.44
C ALA A 263 6.15 -1.04 9.15
N GLY A 264 4.92 -0.50 9.22
CA GLY A 264 3.99 -0.45 8.07
C GLY A 264 4.62 0.20 6.83
N VAL A 265 5.37 1.28 7.03
CA VAL A 265 6.08 1.98 5.95
C VAL A 265 7.06 1.08 5.19
N GLU A 266 7.66 0.07 5.83
CA GLU A 266 8.57 -0.87 5.15
C GLU A 266 7.85 -1.74 4.13
N VAL A 267 6.57 -2.05 4.33
CA VAL A 267 5.76 -2.80 3.35
C VAL A 267 5.62 -1.99 2.05
N HIS A 268 5.46 -0.66 2.17
CA HIS A 268 5.43 0.23 1.02
C HIS A 268 6.77 0.28 0.28
N ILE A 269 7.88 0.32 1.01
CA ILE A 269 9.24 0.33 0.45
C ILE A 269 9.51 -0.99 -0.28
N GLN A 270 9.22 -2.14 0.34
CA GLN A 270 9.37 -3.47 -0.26
C GLN A 270 8.55 -3.59 -1.56
N THR A 271 7.33 -3.05 -1.56
CA THR A 271 6.46 -3.01 -2.74
C THR A 271 7.11 -2.24 -3.89
N VAL A 272 7.65 -1.04 -3.61
CA VAL A 272 8.33 -0.22 -4.63
C VAL A 272 9.60 -0.90 -5.13
N GLN A 273 10.42 -1.44 -4.22
CA GLN A 273 11.62 -2.18 -4.60
C GLN A 273 11.32 -3.35 -5.54
N GLN A 274 10.29 -4.12 -5.22
CA GLN A 274 9.88 -5.26 -6.04
C GLN A 274 9.36 -4.83 -7.42
N LEU A 275 8.57 -3.75 -7.50
CA LEU A 275 8.11 -3.19 -8.76
C LEU A 275 9.28 -2.72 -9.64
N ILE A 276 10.29 -2.07 -9.04
CA ILE A 276 11.48 -1.59 -9.76
C ILE A 276 12.39 -2.75 -10.19
N SER A 277 12.60 -3.74 -9.33
CA SER A 277 13.47 -4.89 -9.65
C SER A 277 12.84 -5.83 -10.68
N GLY A 278 11.52 -5.77 -10.90
CA GLY A 278 10.82 -6.66 -11.82
C GLY A 278 10.75 -8.12 -11.35
N THR A 279 11.02 -8.39 -10.08
CA THR A 279 10.95 -9.73 -9.50
C THR A 279 9.54 -10.01 -9.00
N PHE A 280 8.78 -10.80 -9.74
CA PHE A 280 7.38 -11.08 -9.41
C PHE A 280 7.14 -12.54 -9.06
N LEU A 281 6.47 -12.77 -7.93
CA LEU A 281 5.97 -14.08 -7.56
C LEU A 281 4.64 -14.34 -8.30
N THR A 282 4.68 -15.23 -9.26
CA THR A 282 3.48 -15.65 -10.01
C THR A 282 3.26 -17.14 -9.82
N ARG A 283 2.02 -17.54 -9.60
CA ARG A 283 1.62 -18.95 -9.58
C ARG A 283 0.93 -19.30 -10.90
N PRO A 284 1.58 -20.03 -11.83
CA PRO A 284 0.97 -20.42 -13.08
C PRO A 284 -0.30 -21.25 -12.86
N VAL A 285 -1.33 -21.02 -13.68
CA VAL A 285 -2.64 -21.70 -13.55
C VAL A 285 -2.53 -23.23 -13.66
N TRP A 286 -1.60 -23.72 -14.48
CA TRP A 286 -1.38 -25.15 -14.67
C TRP A 286 -0.93 -25.87 -13.39
N VAL A 287 -0.32 -25.16 -12.44
CA VAL A 287 0.14 -25.75 -11.15
C VAL A 287 -1.05 -26.29 -10.36
N GLN A 288 -2.17 -25.59 -10.32
CA GLN A 288 -3.38 -26.07 -9.62
C GLN A 288 -3.93 -27.36 -10.25
N THR A 289 -3.93 -27.42 -11.59
CA THR A 289 -4.35 -28.61 -12.31
C THR A 289 -3.41 -29.78 -12.04
N LEU A 290 -2.10 -29.51 -12.02
CA LEU A 290 -1.10 -30.51 -11.70
C LEU A 290 -1.22 -31.03 -10.26
N GLU A 291 -1.45 -30.14 -9.30
CA GLU A 291 -1.68 -30.51 -7.88
C GLU A 291 -2.93 -31.40 -7.72
N ALA A 292 -4.03 -31.04 -8.37
CA ALA A 292 -5.25 -31.83 -8.34
C ALA A 292 -5.03 -33.22 -8.97
N LEU A 293 -4.35 -33.27 -10.12
CA LEU A 293 -4.00 -34.53 -10.79
C LEU A 293 -3.06 -35.38 -9.94
N ALA A 294 -2.02 -34.77 -9.37
CA ALA A 294 -1.10 -35.45 -8.47
C ALA A 294 -1.81 -36.04 -7.25
N THR A 295 -2.71 -35.27 -6.65
CA THR A 295 -3.53 -35.75 -5.52
C THR A 295 -4.39 -36.95 -5.90
N LEU A 296 -5.05 -36.92 -7.06
CA LEU A 296 -5.86 -38.06 -7.55
C LEU A 296 -5.00 -39.27 -7.84
N VAL A 297 -3.86 -39.11 -8.51
CA VAL A 297 -2.94 -40.21 -8.85
C VAL A 297 -2.35 -40.84 -7.61
N LEU A 298 -1.81 -40.01 -6.69
CA LEU A 298 -1.21 -40.48 -5.44
C LEU A 298 -2.26 -41.15 -4.54
N GLY A 299 -3.44 -40.55 -4.42
CA GLY A 299 -4.55 -41.10 -3.65
C GLY A 299 -5.03 -42.43 -4.23
N GLY A 300 -5.23 -42.51 -5.57
CA GLY A 300 -5.58 -43.75 -6.25
C GLY A 300 -4.53 -44.85 -6.10
N LEU A 301 -3.23 -44.49 -6.21
CA LEU A 301 -2.14 -45.42 -6.01
C LEU A 301 -2.08 -45.94 -4.56
N LEU A 302 -2.30 -45.10 -3.60
CA LEU A 302 -2.36 -45.50 -2.18
C LEU A 302 -3.52 -46.48 -1.94
N ILE A 303 -4.72 -46.19 -2.46
CA ILE A 303 -5.88 -47.09 -2.37
C ILE A 303 -5.58 -48.44 -3.01
N PHE A 304 -4.95 -48.45 -4.20
CA PHE A 304 -4.53 -49.65 -4.86
C PHE A 304 -3.52 -50.46 -4.06
N MET A 305 -2.53 -49.78 -3.47
CA MET A 305 -1.51 -50.42 -2.63
C MET A 305 -2.10 -51.05 -1.38
N VAL A 306 -3.03 -50.37 -0.70
CA VAL A 306 -3.70 -50.90 0.49
C VAL A 306 -4.54 -52.14 0.15
N GLN A 307 -5.19 -52.17 -1.02
CA GLN A 307 -5.98 -53.31 -1.44
C GLN A 307 -5.16 -54.51 -1.93
N ARG A 308 -3.97 -54.26 -2.51
CA ARG A 308 -3.17 -55.31 -3.17
C ARG A 308 -2.01 -55.81 -2.29
N PHE A 309 -1.51 -54.99 -1.39
CA PHE A 309 -0.36 -55.31 -0.53
C PHE A 309 -0.76 -55.21 0.95
N SER A 310 0.14 -55.63 1.86
CA SER A 310 -0.06 -55.48 3.30
C SER A 310 0.04 -54.04 3.76
N LEU A 311 -0.34 -53.77 5.00
CA LEU A 311 -0.28 -52.42 5.61
C LEU A 311 1.12 -51.81 5.61
N ILE A 312 2.14 -52.63 5.84
CA ILE A 312 3.54 -52.14 5.98
C ILE A 312 4.04 -51.44 4.72
N PRO A 313 4.02 -52.03 3.51
CA PRO A 313 4.51 -51.31 2.31
C PRO A 313 3.63 -50.09 1.94
N SER A 314 2.34 -50.11 2.24
CA SER A 314 1.48 -48.96 2.02
C SER A 314 1.82 -47.79 2.93
N THR A 315 2.14 -48.06 4.20
CA THR A 315 2.60 -47.04 5.16
C THR A 315 3.97 -46.49 4.78
N VAL A 316 4.91 -47.30 4.36
CA VAL A 316 6.22 -46.85 3.89
C VAL A 316 6.10 -45.96 2.66
N PHE A 317 5.24 -46.34 1.70
CA PHE A 317 4.98 -45.51 0.53
C PHE A 317 4.41 -44.16 0.91
N LEU A 318 3.40 -44.08 1.82
CA LEU A 318 2.83 -42.83 2.30
C LEU A 318 3.90 -41.93 2.96
N LEU A 319 4.70 -42.49 3.82
CA LEU A 319 5.78 -41.74 4.49
C LEU A 319 6.83 -41.23 3.48
N ALA A 320 7.16 -42.03 2.47
CA ALA A 320 8.06 -41.59 1.41
C ALA A 320 7.48 -40.45 0.58
N CYS A 321 6.18 -40.47 0.25
CA CYS A 321 5.50 -39.37 -0.44
C CYS A 321 5.47 -38.10 0.41
N LEU A 322 5.20 -38.21 1.72
CA LEU A 322 5.21 -37.08 2.64
C LEU A 322 6.60 -36.48 2.78
N ALA A 323 7.64 -37.31 2.91
CA ALA A 323 9.02 -36.86 2.99
C ALA A 323 9.48 -36.17 1.69
N ALA A 324 9.12 -36.73 0.52
CA ALA A 324 9.40 -36.13 -0.77
C ALA A 324 8.69 -34.76 -0.94
N GLY A 325 7.42 -34.67 -0.54
CA GLY A 325 6.67 -33.43 -0.56
C GLY A 325 7.28 -32.36 0.36
N ALA A 326 7.68 -32.76 1.58
CA ALA A 326 8.34 -31.83 2.52
C ALA A 326 9.71 -31.37 1.98
N ALA A 327 10.51 -32.25 1.41
CA ALA A 327 11.80 -31.91 0.81
C ALA A 327 11.65 -30.95 -0.39
N PHE A 328 10.64 -31.19 -1.22
CA PHE A 328 10.34 -30.31 -2.36
C PHE A 328 9.83 -28.93 -1.92
N SER A 329 9.04 -28.87 -0.83
CA SER A 329 8.53 -27.61 -0.27
C SER A 329 9.62 -26.77 0.42
N TRP A 330 10.74 -27.39 0.77
CA TRP A 330 11.87 -26.71 1.45
C TRP A 330 12.85 -26.03 0.46
N GLN A 331 12.80 -26.36 -0.81
CA GLN A 331 13.61 -25.73 -1.87
C GLN A 331 12.90 -24.50 -2.43
#